data_28735cb75c347534850eaecf64fbb0f6
#
_entry.id   28735cb75c347534850eaecf64fbb0f6
#
_cell.length_a   1.000
_cell.length_b   1.000
_cell.length_c   1.000
_cell.angle_alpha   90.00
_cell.angle_beta   90.00
_cell.angle_gamma   90.00
#
_symmetry.space_group_name_H-M   'P 1'
#
loop_
_entity.id
_entity.type
_entity.pdbx_description
1 polymer ?
#
loop_
_entity_poly.entity_id
_entity_poly.type
_entity_poly.pdbx_seq_one_letter_code
_entity_poly.pdbx_strand_id
1 'polypeptide(L)'
;SGANCALTGEWTPKSYLEVDHVKGHVAFTDWDDVLDFVKHLCSNSENFQLVNKENHKVKSYAERKGISFEEALIEKKAIAIIKDKKDKEFFTERKLKVPSNATLRRKEIIKILLTE
;
A
#
# COMPACT_ATOMS: atom_id res chain seq x y z
N SER A 1 -24.34 -3.25 -1.98
CA SER A 1 -23.49 -4.25 -2.65
C SER A 1 -22.01 -3.91 -2.53
N GLY A 2 -21.20 -4.91 -2.39
CA GLY A 2 -19.75 -4.77 -2.23
C GLY A 2 -19.09 -6.13 -2.09
N ALA A 3 -17.83 -6.15 -1.67
CA ALA A 3 -17.07 -7.37 -1.45
C ALA A 3 -15.97 -7.14 -0.42
N ASN A 4 -15.35 -8.22 0.04
CA ASN A 4 -14.20 -8.13 0.92
C ASN A 4 -12.94 -7.86 0.10
N CYS A 5 -12.12 -6.93 0.56
CA CYS A 5 -10.83 -6.63 -0.07
C CYS A 5 -9.92 -7.85 0.03
N ALA A 6 -9.36 -8.30 -1.10
CA ALA A 6 -8.48 -9.46 -1.13
C ALA A 6 -7.18 -9.26 -0.36
N LEU A 7 -6.74 -8.02 -0.16
CA LEU A 7 -5.50 -7.70 0.55
C LEU A 7 -5.64 -7.68 2.06
N THR A 8 -6.80 -7.27 2.57
CA THR A 8 -7.01 -7.06 4.02
C THR A 8 -8.20 -7.82 4.59
N GLY A 9 -9.09 -8.35 3.76
CA GLY A 9 -10.35 -8.95 4.21
C GLY A 9 -11.42 -7.96 4.61
N GLU A 10 -11.14 -6.66 4.52
CA GLU A 10 -12.07 -5.59 4.90
C GLU A 10 -13.23 -5.49 3.91
N TRP A 11 -14.47 -5.44 4.43
CA TRP A 11 -15.64 -5.26 3.56
C TRP A 11 -15.61 -3.86 2.94
N THR A 12 -15.78 -3.80 1.62
CA THR A 12 -15.66 -2.58 0.83
C THR A 12 -16.86 -2.40 -0.08
N PRO A 13 -17.53 -1.22 -0.05
CA PRO A 13 -18.60 -0.93 -0.99
C PRO A 13 -18.11 -0.98 -2.44
N LYS A 14 -19.00 -1.35 -3.35
CA LYS A 14 -18.69 -1.48 -4.78
C LYS A 14 -18.00 -0.24 -5.36
N SER A 15 -18.41 0.95 -4.94
CA SER A 15 -17.83 2.21 -5.43
C SER A 15 -16.36 2.42 -5.05
N TYR A 16 -15.87 1.70 -4.04
CA TYR A 16 -14.48 1.78 -3.57
C TYR A 16 -13.66 0.53 -3.90
N LEU A 17 -14.20 -0.35 -4.72
CA LEU A 17 -13.49 -1.54 -5.19
C LEU A 17 -12.80 -1.28 -6.52
N GLU A 18 -11.63 -1.84 -6.68
CA GLU A 18 -10.87 -1.86 -7.94
C GLU A 18 -10.44 -3.29 -8.24
N VAL A 19 -10.27 -3.60 -9.52
CA VAL A 19 -9.70 -4.88 -9.95
C VAL A 19 -8.18 -4.73 -9.98
N ASP A 20 -7.51 -5.62 -9.28
CA ASP A 20 -6.06 -5.66 -9.21
C ASP A 20 -5.53 -6.95 -9.83
N HIS A 21 -4.35 -6.89 -10.42
CA HIS A 21 -3.65 -8.06 -10.93
C HIS A 21 -2.82 -8.69 -9.81
N VAL A 22 -3.02 -9.97 -9.55
CA VAL A 22 -2.31 -10.70 -8.49
C VAL A 22 -0.80 -10.70 -8.76
N LYS A 23 -0.41 -10.94 -10.00
CA LYS A 23 0.97 -10.80 -10.44
C LYS A 23 1.16 -9.36 -10.90
N GLY A 24 1.76 -8.55 -10.08
CA GLY A 24 1.92 -7.15 -10.28
C GLY A 24 2.37 -6.66 -11.67
N HIS A 25 3.11 -5.63 -11.69
CA HIS A 25 3.46 -4.87 -12.88
C HIS A 25 4.25 -5.70 -13.91
N VAL A 26 3.73 -5.80 -15.13
CA VAL A 26 4.47 -6.36 -16.28
C VAL A 26 5.04 -5.20 -17.08
N ALA A 27 6.36 -5.14 -17.18
CA ALA A 27 7.01 -4.18 -18.05
C ALA A 27 6.89 -4.64 -19.51
N PHE A 28 6.29 -3.82 -20.36
CA PHE A 28 6.19 -4.12 -21.79
C PHE A 28 7.44 -3.64 -22.48
N THR A 29 8.25 -4.59 -22.95
CA THR A 29 9.47 -4.31 -23.70
C THR A 29 9.30 -4.53 -25.20
N ASP A 30 8.34 -5.39 -25.58
CA ASP A 30 8.00 -5.63 -27.00
C ASP A 30 6.52 -5.97 -27.17
N TRP A 31 6.13 -6.19 -28.42
CA TRP A 31 4.72 -6.52 -28.77
C TRP A 31 4.28 -7.86 -28.22
N ASP A 32 5.17 -8.84 -28.13
CA ASP A 32 4.83 -10.17 -27.61
C ASP A 32 4.46 -10.08 -26.12
N ASP A 33 5.10 -9.22 -25.36
CA ASP A 33 4.76 -8.96 -23.96
C ASP A 33 3.33 -8.41 -23.83
N VAL A 34 2.93 -7.51 -24.74
CA VAL A 34 1.57 -6.96 -24.78
C VAL A 34 0.55 -8.07 -25.08
N LEU A 35 0.84 -8.93 -26.04
CA LEU A 35 -0.04 -10.05 -26.41
C LEU A 35 -0.20 -11.04 -25.26
N ASP A 36 0.88 -11.38 -24.58
CA ASP A 36 0.86 -12.26 -23.41
C ASP A 36 0.02 -11.65 -22.27
N PHE A 37 0.16 -10.37 -22.04
CA PHE A 37 -0.63 -9.63 -21.06
C PHE A 37 -2.13 -9.70 -21.40
N VAL A 38 -2.50 -9.45 -22.65
CA VAL A 38 -3.89 -9.49 -23.12
C VAL A 38 -4.47 -10.90 -22.97
N LYS A 39 -3.71 -11.94 -23.32
CA LYS A 39 -4.11 -13.33 -23.13
C LYS A 39 -4.37 -13.66 -21.67
N HIS A 40 -3.51 -13.20 -20.77
CA HIS A 40 -3.69 -13.36 -19.32
C HIS A 40 -4.94 -12.65 -18.82
N LEU A 41 -5.20 -11.44 -19.31
CA LEU A 41 -6.41 -10.69 -18.98
C LEU A 41 -7.68 -11.42 -19.37
N CYS A 42 -7.68 -12.08 -20.53
CA CYS A 42 -8.88 -12.69 -21.08
C CYS A 42 -9.12 -14.13 -20.64
N SER A 43 -8.09 -14.84 -20.19
CA SER A 43 -8.17 -16.28 -19.98
C SER A 43 -8.03 -16.76 -18.55
N ASN A 44 -7.64 -15.92 -17.61
CA ASN A 44 -7.32 -16.37 -16.25
C ASN A 44 -7.86 -15.43 -15.17
N SER A 45 -9.07 -15.73 -14.70
CA SER A 45 -9.70 -14.98 -13.60
C SER A 45 -8.93 -15.10 -12.27
N GLU A 46 -8.07 -16.11 -12.11
CA GLU A 46 -7.26 -16.29 -10.91
C GLU A 46 -6.18 -15.20 -10.76
N ASN A 47 -5.84 -14.51 -11.85
CA ASN A 47 -4.89 -13.41 -11.82
C ASN A 47 -5.53 -12.08 -11.40
N PHE A 48 -6.83 -12.07 -11.14
CA PHE A 48 -7.55 -10.87 -10.73
C PHE A 48 -8.05 -11.00 -9.30
N GLN A 49 -8.10 -9.88 -8.61
CA GLN A 49 -8.70 -9.80 -7.29
C GLN A 49 -9.39 -8.46 -7.12
N LEU A 50 -10.42 -8.43 -6.28
CA LEU A 50 -11.10 -7.19 -5.91
C LEU A 50 -10.41 -6.62 -4.68
N VAL A 51 -10.00 -5.38 -4.76
CA VAL A 51 -9.28 -4.70 -3.69
C VAL A 51 -9.89 -3.33 -3.41
N ASN A 52 -9.75 -2.88 -2.18
CA ASN A 52 -10.08 -1.52 -1.77
C ASN A 52 -9.13 -0.54 -2.46
N LYS A 53 -9.64 0.58 -2.96
CA LYS A 53 -8.84 1.61 -3.65
C LYS A 53 -7.63 2.08 -2.84
N GLU A 54 -7.81 2.31 -1.55
CA GLU A 54 -6.73 2.76 -0.69
C GLU A 54 -5.66 1.68 -0.51
N ASN A 55 -6.09 0.43 -0.32
CA ASN A 55 -5.18 -0.72 -0.21
C ASN A 55 -4.46 -0.99 -1.54
N HIS A 56 -5.12 -0.75 -2.68
CA HIS A 56 -4.48 -0.85 -3.99
C HIS A 56 -3.34 0.16 -4.14
N LYS A 57 -3.53 1.38 -3.67
CA LYS A 57 -2.47 2.41 -3.65
C LYS A 57 -1.28 1.96 -2.81
N VAL A 58 -1.54 1.33 -1.66
CA VAL A 58 -0.48 0.80 -0.79
C VAL A 58 0.28 -0.33 -1.48
N LYS A 59 -0.43 -1.25 -2.14
CA LYS A 59 0.18 -2.34 -2.90
C LYS A 59 1.09 -1.79 -4.01
N SER A 60 0.61 -0.83 -4.78
CA SER A 60 1.38 -0.19 -5.85
C SER A 60 2.64 0.51 -5.31
N TYR A 61 2.51 1.16 -4.17
CA TYR A 61 3.64 1.77 -3.48
C TYR A 61 4.68 0.72 -3.04
N ALA A 62 4.21 -0.38 -2.46
CA ALA A 62 5.07 -1.49 -2.03
C ALA A 62 5.86 -2.07 -3.19
N GLU A 63 5.20 -2.35 -4.31
CA GLU A 63 5.83 -2.90 -5.52
C GLU A 63 6.88 -1.95 -6.09
N ARG A 64 6.56 -0.66 -6.15
CA ARG A 64 7.48 0.37 -6.66
C ARG A 64 8.72 0.54 -5.77
N LYS A 65 8.56 0.36 -4.46
CA LYS A 65 9.67 0.49 -3.48
C LYS A 65 10.40 -0.82 -3.24
N GLY A 66 9.86 -1.95 -3.69
CA GLY A 66 10.44 -3.27 -3.43
C GLY A 66 10.35 -3.70 -1.96
N ILE A 67 9.29 -3.30 -1.27
CA ILE A 67 9.03 -3.62 0.14
C ILE A 67 7.75 -4.44 0.28
N SER A 68 7.52 -5.02 1.46
CA SER A 68 6.29 -5.77 1.73
C SER A 68 5.07 -4.86 1.83
N PHE A 69 3.88 -5.42 1.69
CA PHE A 69 2.62 -4.69 1.86
C PHE A 69 2.50 -4.12 3.28
N GLU A 70 2.86 -4.89 4.29
CA GLU A 70 2.83 -4.47 5.70
C GLU A 70 3.78 -3.30 5.96
N GLU A 71 4.98 -3.36 5.42
CA GLU A 71 5.94 -2.24 5.52
C GLU A 71 5.41 -1.00 4.82
N ALA A 72 4.79 -1.16 3.65
CA ALA A 72 4.18 -0.06 2.91
C ALA A 72 3.03 0.59 3.68
N LEU A 73 2.18 -0.21 4.35
CA LEU A 73 1.12 0.30 5.22
C LEU A 73 1.69 1.20 6.32
N ILE A 74 2.76 0.74 6.96
CA ILE A 74 3.41 1.46 8.06
C ILE A 74 4.05 2.75 7.56
N GLU A 75 4.75 2.70 6.42
CA GLU A 75 5.32 3.91 5.81
C GLU A 75 4.25 4.93 5.44
N LYS A 76 3.12 4.48 4.89
CA LYS A 76 1.98 5.35 4.57
C LYS A 76 1.38 5.99 5.82
N LYS A 77 1.27 5.24 6.91
CA LYS A 77 0.81 5.78 8.20
C LYS A 77 1.76 6.87 8.72
N ALA A 78 3.07 6.63 8.64
CA ALA A 78 4.07 7.61 9.07
C ALA A 78 3.98 8.90 8.25
N ILE A 79 3.83 8.78 6.93
CA ILE A 79 3.68 9.92 6.03
C ILE A 79 2.42 10.72 6.39
N ALA A 80 1.30 10.03 6.66
CA ALA A 80 0.04 10.67 7.04
C ALA A 80 0.16 11.42 8.38
N ILE A 81 0.83 10.83 9.36
CA ILE A 81 1.06 11.46 10.67
C ILE A 81 1.84 12.77 10.51
N ILE A 82 2.87 12.77 9.67
CA ILE A 82 3.69 13.96 9.42
C ILE A 82 2.90 15.01 8.62
N LYS A 83 2.16 14.58 7.60
CA LYS A 83 1.34 15.45 6.77
C LYS A 83 0.26 16.16 7.58
N ASP A 84 -0.36 15.47 8.53
CA ASP A 84 -1.39 16.01 9.42
C ASP A 84 -0.79 16.80 10.60
N LYS A 85 0.53 16.95 10.63
CA LYS A 85 1.27 17.66 11.70
C LYS A 85 1.07 17.06 13.09
N LYS A 86 0.85 15.75 13.16
CA LYS A 86 0.66 15.00 14.41
C LYS A 86 1.92 14.26 14.86
N ASP A 87 3.04 14.48 14.19
CA ASP A 87 4.31 13.84 14.50
C ASP A 87 4.82 14.15 15.90
N LYS A 88 4.74 15.39 16.33
CA LYS A 88 5.14 15.79 17.69
C LYS A 88 4.25 15.14 18.75
N GLU A 89 2.94 15.14 18.53
CA GLU A 89 1.96 14.50 19.40
C GLU A 89 2.20 13.00 19.51
N PHE A 90 2.55 12.35 18.40
CA PHE A 90 2.89 10.93 18.35
C PHE A 90 4.00 10.57 19.34
N PHE A 91 5.08 11.35 19.38
CA PHE A 91 6.19 11.15 20.32
C PHE A 91 5.82 11.52 21.75
N THR A 92 5.09 12.61 21.94
CA THR A 92 4.66 13.09 23.25
C THR A 92 3.75 12.06 23.95
N GLU A 93 2.79 11.49 23.25
CA GLU A 93 1.90 10.45 23.78
C GLU A 93 2.69 9.22 24.27
N ARG A 94 3.81 8.92 23.63
CA ARG A 94 4.66 7.79 23.96
C ARG A 94 5.79 8.14 24.93
N LYS A 95 5.80 9.38 25.43
CA LYS A 95 6.83 9.91 26.34
C LYS A 95 8.24 9.81 25.75
N LEU A 96 8.36 10.03 24.46
CA LEU A 96 9.63 9.99 23.73
C LEU A 96 10.07 11.38 23.31
N LYS A 97 11.38 11.57 23.19
CA LYS A 97 11.94 12.82 22.71
C LYS A 97 11.61 13.02 21.23
N VAL A 98 11.13 14.22 20.87
CA VAL A 98 10.81 14.57 19.50
C VAL A 98 12.10 14.90 18.72
N PRO A 99 12.43 14.15 17.65
CA PRO A 99 13.57 14.52 16.81
C PRO A 99 13.38 15.88 16.15
N SER A 100 14.44 16.63 16.00
CA SER A 100 14.40 18.00 15.44
C SER A 100 14.14 18.04 13.93
N ASN A 101 14.50 16.97 13.22
CA ASN A 101 14.42 16.89 11.77
C ASN A 101 13.22 16.04 11.34
N ALA A 102 12.44 16.50 10.35
CA ALA A 102 11.27 15.78 9.84
C ALA A 102 11.63 14.40 9.27
N THR A 103 12.77 14.28 8.62
CA THR A 103 13.25 13.01 8.08
C THR A 103 13.55 12.01 9.21
N LEU A 104 14.16 12.47 10.29
CA LEU A 104 14.43 11.65 11.48
C LEU A 104 13.13 11.25 12.18
N ARG A 105 12.17 12.18 12.29
CA ARG A 105 10.85 11.89 12.85
C ARG A 105 10.16 10.77 12.07
N ARG A 106 10.17 10.85 10.74
CA ARG A 106 9.57 9.82 9.87
C ARG A 106 10.22 8.45 10.11
N LYS A 107 11.54 8.38 10.13
CA LYS A 107 12.29 7.13 10.36
C LYS A 107 11.97 6.53 11.73
N GLU A 108 11.93 7.35 12.77
CA GLU A 108 11.61 6.89 14.12
C GLU A 108 10.16 6.43 14.25
N ILE A 109 9.21 7.11 13.62
CA ILE A 109 7.81 6.72 13.58
C ILE A 109 7.67 5.34 12.93
N ILE A 110 8.30 5.12 11.79
CA ILE A 110 8.29 3.84 11.08
C ILE A 110 8.85 2.73 11.98
N LYS A 111 9.99 2.99 12.61
CA LYS A 111 10.65 2.04 13.51
C LYS A 111 9.75 1.66 14.70
N ILE A 112 9.10 2.65 15.30
CA ILE A 112 8.19 2.43 16.43
C ILE A 112 6.96 1.62 15.99
N LEU A 113 6.35 1.97 14.87
CA LEU A 113 5.18 1.25 14.33
C LEU A 113 5.51 -0.20 13.95
N LEU A 114 6.72 -0.46 13.48
CA LEU A 114 7.17 -1.83 13.16
C LEU A 114 7.30 -2.70 14.41
N THR A 115 7.56 -2.10 15.56
CA THR A 115 7.75 -2.82 16.83
C THR A 115 6.48 -2.95 17.67
N GLU A 116 5.42 -2.23 17.30
CA GLU A 116 4.11 -2.32 17.99
C GLU A 116 3.27 -3.56 17.60
#